data_e76448b541b128b5457c6b1b6d21ce2d
#
_entry.id   e76448b541b128b5457c6b1b6d21ce2d
#
_cell.length_a   1.000
_cell.length_b   1.000
_cell.length_c   1.000
_cell.angle_alpha   90.00
_cell.angle_beta   90.00
_cell.angle_gamma   90.00
#
_symmetry.space_group_name_H-M   'P 1'
#
loop_
_entity.id
_entity.type
_entity.pdbx_description
1 polymer ?
#
loop_
_entity_poly.entity_id
_entity_poly.type
_entity_poly.pdbx_seq_one_letter_code
_entity_poly.pdbx_strand_id
1 'polypeptide(L)'
;MPTAGEVILYSRKGCHLCEIVKESLNKLHKRGGFTWHEIDVDSDSEIRRLYNDEVPVVFINGRKAFKYHMDEQEFLRKLAR
;
A
#
# COMPACT_ATOMS: atom_id res chain seq x y z
N MET A 1 6.74 -18.14 15.11
CA MET A 1 5.88 -18.23 13.95
C MET A 1 6.05 -17.02 13.07
N PRO A 2 6.63 -17.15 11.92
CA PRO A 2 6.73 -15.98 11.05
C PRO A 2 5.34 -15.59 10.58
N THR A 3 5.04 -14.35 10.73
CA THR A 3 3.79 -13.82 10.21
C THR A 3 4.03 -13.33 8.80
N ALA A 4 3.06 -13.55 7.95
CA ALA A 4 3.04 -12.89 6.66
C ALA A 4 3.06 -11.38 6.91
N GLY A 5 3.69 -10.64 6.03
CA GLY A 5 3.67 -9.20 6.14
C GLY A 5 2.25 -8.67 5.97
N GLU A 6 1.99 -7.54 6.58
CA GLU A 6 0.71 -6.86 6.46
C GLU A 6 0.90 -5.53 5.74
N VAL A 7 0.16 -5.34 4.68
CA VAL A 7 0.30 -4.17 3.81
C VAL A 7 -1.03 -3.45 3.71
N ILE A 8 -1.00 -2.14 3.82
CA ILE A 8 -2.19 -1.30 3.64
C ILE A 8 -1.90 -0.29 2.54
N LEU A 9 -2.80 -0.23 1.57
CA LEU A 9 -2.76 0.77 0.52
C LEU A 9 -3.86 1.79 0.76
N TYR A 10 -3.47 3.04 0.96
CA TYR A 10 -4.43 4.14 1.00
C TYR A 10 -4.54 4.72 -0.40
N SER A 11 -5.76 4.74 -0.93
CA SER A 11 -6.00 5.10 -2.31
C SER A 11 -7.22 6.02 -2.43
N ARG A 12 -7.51 6.42 -3.65
CA ARG A 12 -8.68 7.24 -3.96
C ARG A 12 -9.24 6.79 -5.30
N LYS A 13 -10.55 6.87 -5.45
CA LYS A 13 -11.19 6.56 -6.72
C LYS A 13 -10.72 7.54 -7.79
N GLY A 14 -10.48 7.03 -8.99
CA GLY A 14 -10.03 7.85 -10.10
C GLY A 14 -8.56 8.23 -10.05
N CYS A 15 -7.81 7.63 -9.15
CA CYS A 15 -6.38 7.91 -9.00
C CYS A 15 -5.57 6.95 -9.85
N HIS A 16 -4.98 7.46 -10.93
CA HIS A 16 -4.21 6.63 -11.86
C HIS A 16 -3.00 5.98 -11.19
N LEU A 17 -2.26 6.74 -10.40
CA LEU A 17 -1.09 6.22 -9.70
C LEU A 17 -1.49 5.14 -8.69
N CYS A 18 -2.66 5.30 -8.06
CA CYS A 18 -3.17 4.29 -7.13
C CYS A 18 -3.44 2.98 -7.85
N GLU A 19 -3.99 3.04 -9.07
CA GLU A 19 -4.24 1.83 -9.84
C GLU A 19 -2.96 1.11 -10.21
N ILE A 20 -1.90 1.86 -10.54
CA ILE A 20 -0.60 1.28 -10.85
C ILE A 20 -0.07 0.52 -9.63
N VAL A 21 -0.12 1.13 -8.45
CA VAL A 21 0.35 0.48 -7.23
C VAL A 21 -0.50 -0.75 -6.90
N LYS A 22 -1.81 -0.64 -7.10
CA LYS A 22 -2.71 -1.77 -6.86
C LYS A 22 -2.35 -2.96 -7.75
N GLU A 23 -2.06 -2.72 -9.02
CA GLU A 23 -1.66 -3.79 -9.92
C GLU A 23 -0.37 -4.45 -9.47
N SER A 24 0.60 -3.63 -9.02
CA SER A 24 1.86 -4.16 -8.50
C SER A 24 1.62 -5.03 -7.28
N LEU A 25 0.77 -4.57 -6.36
CA LEU A 25 0.46 -5.34 -5.15
C LEU A 25 -0.24 -6.66 -5.50
N ASN A 26 -1.17 -6.63 -6.45
CA ASN A 26 -1.84 -7.87 -6.88
C ASN A 26 -0.84 -8.86 -7.48
N LYS A 27 0.08 -8.36 -8.29
CA LYS A 27 1.09 -9.21 -8.90
C LYS A 27 2.01 -9.83 -7.84
N LEU A 28 2.49 -9.00 -6.91
CA LEU A 28 3.39 -9.47 -5.86
C LEU A 28 2.68 -10.40 -4.88
N HIS A 29 1.40 -10.16 -4.63
CA HIS A 29 0.61 -10.99 -3.72
C HIS A 29 0.51 -12.44 -4.21
N LYS A 30 0.55 -12.66 -5.52
CA LYS A 30 0.49 -14.02 -6.07
C LYS A 30 1.69 -14.86 -5.65
N ARG A 31 2.80 -14.23 -5.30
CA ARG A 31 3.98 -14.94 -4.78
C ARG A 31 3.82 -15.32 -3.32
N GLY A 32 2.82 -14.76 -2.64
CA GLY A 32 2.62 -15.00 -1.22
C GLY A 32 3.54 -14.16 -0.37
N GLY A 33 3.49 -14.39 0.95
CA GLY A 33 4.36 -13.70 1.88
C GLY A 33 3.76 -12.48 2.53
N PHE A 34 2.59 -12.04 2.11
CA PHE A 34 1.92 -10.92 2.76
C PHE A 34 0.43 -10.91 2.43
N THR A 35 -0.32 -10.21 3.26
CA THR A 35 -1.71 -9.86 2.97
C THR A 35 -1.79 -8.36 2.76
N TRP A 36 -2.79 -7.91 1.99
CA TRP A 36 -2.93 -6.47 1.81
C TRP A 36 -4.39 -6.07 1.73
N HIS A 37 -4.64 -4.84 2.16
CA HIS A 37 -5.96 -4.24 2.16
C HIS A 37 -5.89 -2.87 1.53
N GLU A 38 -6.96 -2.50 0.87
CA GLU A 38 -7.09 -1.16 0.30
C GLU A 38 -8.07 -0.36 1.14
N ILE A 39 -7.70 0.87 1.47
CA ILE A 39 -8.55 1.80 2.20
C ILE A 39 -8.71 3.05 1.36
N ASP A 40 -9.96 3.39 1.06
CA ASP A 40 -10.29 4.62 0.35
C ASP A 40 -10.16 5.79 1.32
N VAL A 41 -9.27 6.75 1.02
CA VAL A 41 -9.06 7.88 1.92
C VAL A 41 -10.31 8.75 2.08
N ASP A 42 -11.23 8.67 1.15
CA ASP A 42 -12.47 9.43 1.24
C ASP A 42 -13.54 8.74 2.08
N SER A 43 -13.26 7.51 2.56
CA SER A 43 -14.20 6.78 3.40
C SER A 43 -14.20 7.26 4.86
N ASP A 44 -13.19 8.03 5.26
CA ASP A 44 -13.03 8.47 6.64
C ASP A 44 -12.35 9.84 6.65
N SER A 45 -12.96 10.80 7.35
CA SER A 45 -12.47 12.18 7.33
C SER A 45 -11.09 12.34 7.96
N GLU A 46 -10.77 11.52 8.98
CA GLU A 46 -9.45 11.55 9.58
C GLU A 46 -8.38 11.03 8.63
N ILE A 47 -8.67 9.92 7.97
CA ILE A 47 -7.74 9.34 7.01
C ILE A 47 -7.52 10.30 5.84
N ARG A 48 -8.62 10.92 5.37
CA ARG A 48 -8.51 11.91 4.28
C ARG A 48 -7.62 13.06 4.71
N ARG A 49 -7.80 13.55 5.93
CA ARG A 49 -6.99 14.65 6.45
C ARG A 49 -5.51 14.30 6.46
N LEU A 50 -5.19 13.06 6.83
CA LEU A 50 -3.80 12.62 6.94
C LEU A 50 -3.13 12.40 5.59
N TYR A 51 -3.86 11.86 4.61
CA TYR A 51 -3.24 11.37 3.37
C TYR A 51 -3.81 11.96 2.09
N ASN A 52 -4.64 12.99 2.18
CA ASN A 52 -5.37 13.55 1.04
C ASN A 52 -4.48 13.80 -0.19
N ASP A 53 -3.31 14.38 0.02
CA ASP A 53 -2.42 14.78 -1.06
C ASP A 53 -1.27 13.81 -1.28
N GLU A 54 -1.28 12.65 -0.58
CA GLU A 54 -0.16 11.72 -0.63
C GLU A 54 -0.48 10.39 -1.30
N VAL A 55 -1.75 10.20 -1.68
CA VAL A 55 -2.14 8.92 -2.28
C VAL A 55 -1.43 8.69 -3.62
N PRO A 56 -1.08 7.44 -3.92
CA PRO A 56 -1.20 6.26 -3.08
C PRO A 56 -0.15 6.22 -1.97
N VAL A 57 -0.55 5.77 -0.80
CA VAL A 57 0.35 5.58 0.33
C VAL A 57 0.36 4.11 0.69
N VAL A 58 1.54 3.52 0.83
CA VAL A 58 1.68 2.11 1.16
C VAL A 58 2.34 1.99 2.52
N PHE A 59 1.67 1.29 3.44
CA PHE A 59 2.23 0.94 4.74
C PHE A 59 2.59 -0.54 4.73
N ILE A 60 3.77 -0.87 5.25
CA ILE A 60 4.21 -2.25 5.41
C ILE A 60 4.46 -2.47 6.89
N ASN A 61 3.71 -3.42 7.48
CA ASN A 61 3.86 -3.77 8.89
C ASN A 61 3.76 -2.55 9.81
N GLY A 62 2.83 -1.65 9.49
CA GLY A 62 2.58 -0.47 10.31
C GLY A 62 3.49 0.71 10.05
N ARG A 63 4.41 0.60 9.09
CA ARG A 63 5.33 1.68 8.75
C ARG A 63 5.05 2.21 7.36
N LYS A 64 5.02 3.54 7.23
CA LYS A 64 4.85 4.18 5.93
C LYS A 64 6.06 3.87 5.06
N ALA A 65 5.83 3.20 3.94
CA ALA A 65 6.89 2.72 3.07
C ALA A 65 7.02 3.52 1.79
N PHE A 66 5.89 3.89 1.18
CA PHE A 66 5.89 4.58 -0.11
C PHE A 66 4.76 5.60 -0.16
N LYS A 67 4.96 6.63 -0.96
CA LYS A 67 3.88 7.52 -1.38
C LYS A 67 4.08 7.87 -2.85
N TYR A 68 2.98 8.02 -3.57
CA TYR A 68 2.92 8.32 -5.01
C TYR A 68 3.35 7.15 -5.89
N HIS A 69 4.50 6.55 -5.63
CA HIS A 69 5.06 5.46 -6.43
C HIS A 69 5.57 4.37 -5.53
N MET A 70 5.65 3.16 -6.06
CA MET A 70 6.18 2.03 -5.32
C MET A 70 7.12 1.24 -6.21
N ASP A 71 8.34 1.03 -5.73
CA ASP A 71 9.34 0.19 -6.40
C ASP A 71 9.18 -1.23 -5.87
N GLU A 72 8.96 -2.20 -6.76
CA GLU A 72 8.69 -3.58 -6.35
C GLU A 72 9.87 -4.22 -5.64
N GLN A 73 11.10 -3.93 -6.05
CA GLN A 73 12.27 -4.50 -5.38
C GLN A 73 12.43 -3.93 -3.97
N GLU A 74 12.24 -2.61 -3.83
CA GLU A 74 12.24 -1.99 -2.51
C GLU A 74 11.12 -2.52 -1.63
N PHE A 75 9.96 -2.77 -2.23
CA PHE A 75 8.84 -3.34 -1.51
C PHE A 75 9.24 -4.68 -0.89
N LEU A 76 9.83 -5.57 -1.69
CA LEU A 76 10.24 -6.89 -1.20
C LEU A 76 11.30 -6.76 -0.11
N ARG A 77 12.22 -5.83 -0.26
CA ARG A 77 13.25 -5.61 0.76
C ARG A 77 12.65 -5.12 2.07
N LYS A 78 11.73 -4.17 2.00
CA LYS A 78 11.07 -3.64 3.19
C LYS A 78 10.16 -4.66 3.85
N LEU A 79 9.54 -5.51 3.04
CA LEU A 79 8.68 -6.57 3.55
C LEU A 79 9.48 -7.59 4.34
N ALA A 80 10.73 -7.83 3.95
CA ALA A 80 11.58 -8.84 4.57
C ALA A 80 12.19 -8.40 5.90
N ARG A 81 12.07 -7.13 6.25
CA ARG A 81 12.62 -6.61 7.51
C ARG A 81 11.86 -7.11 8.71
#